data_3b5d26ed4eeb79f610200cecf9afc7e6
#
_entry.id   3b5d26ed4eeb79f610200cecf9afc7e6
#
_cell.length_a   1.000
_cell.length_b   1.000
_cell.length_c   1.000
_cell.angle_alpha   90.00
_cell.angle_beta   90.00
_cell.angle_gamma   90.00
#
_symmetry.space_group_name_H-M   'P 1'
#
loop_
_entity.id
_entity.type
_entity.pdbx_description
1 polymer ?
#
loop_
_entity_poly.entity_id
_entity_poly.type
_entity_poly.pdbx_seq_one_letter_code
_entity_poly.pdbx_strand_id
1 'polypeptide(L)'
;MALKKFNPTTPGQRNLVLVDKGALYKGGPVKKLTEGLSKSGGRNNSGHVTAWHRGGGHKRRYRLIDFKRTKVGISATVERIEYDPNRTAFIALITYEDGEQSYILAPQRLAAGDKVMSGVGADIKPGNALPLANIPVGTLVHNVELKPGKGGQLARSAGTYIQLVGRDRGYAILRLTSGEVRLVRAECMASIGAVSNQDQQNIKIGKAGRNRWLGKRPHVRGVVMNPIDHPHGGGEGRTSGGRHPVTPWGKPTKGKRTRSNKKTDRLIVRRRKP
;
A
#
# COMPACT_ATOMS: atom_id res chain seq x y z
N MET A 1 -8.07 -14.81 -3.72
CA MET A 1 -7.04 -15.85 -3.51
C MET A 1 -7.34 -16.55 -2.20
N ALA A 2 -6.96 -17.83 -2.09
CA ALA A 2 -7.21 -18.59 -0.87
C ALA A 2 -6.15 -18.32 0.20
N LEU A 3 -6.53 -18.45 1.46
CA LEU A 3 -5.63 -18.45 2.59
C LEU A 3 -5.11 -19.87 2.84
N LYS A 4 -3.81 -20.02 2.94
CA LYS A 4 -3.15 -21.30 3.30
C LYS A 4 -2.95 -21.37 4.81
N LYS A 5 -3.59 -22.35 5.44
CA LYS A 5 -3.36 -22.73 6.84
C LYS A 5 -2.34 -23.86 6.88
N PHE A 6 -1.68 -24.01 7.99
CA PHE A 6 -0.64 -25.02 8.22
C PHE A 6 -1.02 -25.92 9.39
N ASN A 7 -0.62 -27.17 9.34
CA ASN A 7 -0.80 -28.10 10.45
C ASN A 7 0.02 -27.61 11.67
N PRO A 8 -0.50 -27.72 12.88
CA PRO A 8 0.11 -27.21 14.10
C PRO A 8 1.25 -28.12 14.62
N THR A 9 2.17 -28.49 13.74
CA THR A 9 3.29 -29.41 14.06
C THR A 9 4.35 -28.72 14.93
N THR A 10 4.44 -27.39 14.88
CA THR A 10 5.37 -26.61 15.72
C THR A 10 4.67 -25.34 16.26
N PRO A 11 5.17 -24.74 17.38
CA PRO A 11 4.60 -23.50 17.91
C PRO A 11 4.51 -22.38 16.87
N GLY A 12 5.47 -22.26 15.95
CA GLY A 12 5.49 -21.25 14.91
C GLY A 12 4.51 -21.51 13.75
N GLN A 13 4.02 -22.73 13.58
CA GLN A 13 3.05 -23.11 12.56
C GLN A 13 1.60 -23.13 13.10
N ARG A 14 1.41 -23.29 14.41
CA ARG A 14 0.09 -23.42 15.06
C ARG A 14 -0.91 -22.34 14.61
N ASN A 15 -0.49 -21.10 14.56
CA ASN A 15 -1.31 -19.96 14.20
C ASN A 15 -0.91 -19.31 12.86
N LEU A 16 -0.15 -20.03 12.03
CA LEU A 16 0.34 -19.49 10.77
C LEU A 16 -0.77 -19.53 9.72
N VAL A 17 -1.07 -18.37 9.15
CA VAL A 17 -1.98 -18.22 8.01
C VAL A 17 -1.30 -17.30 7.00
N LEU A 18 -1.13 -17.75 5.78
CA LEU A 18 -0.50 -16.99 4.70
C LEU A 18 -1.41 -16.94 3.49
N VAL A 19 -1.19 -15.97 2.61
CA VAL A 19 -1.83 -15.94 1.30
C VAL A 19 -1.21 -17.04 0.44
N ASP A 20 -2.06 -17.80 -0.24
CA ASP A 20 -1.58 -18.76 -1.25
C ASP A 20 -1.05 -18.01 -2.47
N LYS A 21 0.16 -18.36 -2.87
CA LYS A 21 0.88 -17.79 -4.01
C LYS A 21 1.00 -18.78 -5.19
N GLY A 22 0.25 -19.87 -5.15
CA GLY A 22 0.36 -20.93 -6.16
C GLY A 22 0.10 -20.46 -7.58
N ALA A 23 -0.82 -19.53 -7.76
CA ALA A 23 -1.20 -18.94 -9.05
C ALA A 23 -0.23 -17.84 -9.55
N LEU A 24 0.76 -17.44 -8.75
CA LEU A 24 1.71 -16.41 -9.14
C LEU A 24 2.90 -17.02 -9.85
N TYR A 25 3.51 -16.25 -10.74
CA TYR A 25 4.76 -16.62 -11.38
C TYR A 25 5.87 -16.91 -10.34
N LYS A 26 6.53 -18.05 -10.48
CA LYS A 26 7.53 -18.54 -9.52
C LYS A 26 8.97 -18.15 -9.88
N GLY A 27 9.20 -17.62 -11.08
CA GLY A 27 10.52 -17.19 -11.53
C GLY A 27 10.96 -15.84 -10.93
N GLY A 28 12.14 -15.39 -11.33
CA GLY A 28 12.71 -14.11 -10.92
C GLY A 28 12.07 -12.92 -11.67
N PRO A 29 12.23 -11.69 -11.14
CA PRO A 29 11.78 -10.50 -11.83
C PRO A 29 12.65 -10.17 -13.04
N VAL A 30 12.12 -9.37 -13.96
CA VAL A 30 12.88 -8.83 -15.10
C VAL A 30 14.02 -7.95 -14.59
N LYS A 31 15.27 -8.32 -14.89
CA LYS A 31 16.46 -7.64 -14.35
C LYS A 31 16.51 -6.16 -14.70
N LYS A 32 16.15 -5.78 -15.93
CA LYS A 32 16.11 -4.39 -16.42
C LYS A 32 15.13 -3.51 -15.62
N LEU A 33 14.06 -4.09 -15.06
CA LEU A 33 13.04 -3.40 -14.28
C LEU A 33 13.27 -3.54 -12.75
N THR A 34 14.51 -3.83 -12.33
CA THR A 34 14.84 -3.95 -10.91
C THR A 34 16.10 -3.19 -10.54
N GLU A 35 16.06 -2.56 -9.38
CA GLU A 35 17.18 -1.83 -8.78
C GLU A 35 17.60 -2.42 -7.43
N GLY A 36 18.84 -2.16 -7.03
CA GLY A 36 19.30 -2.47 -5.69
C GLY A 36 18.56 -1.64 -4.64
N LEU A 37 18.13 -2.27 -3.56
CA LEU A 37 17.49 -1.57 -2.44
C LEU A 37 18.40 -1.61 -1.21
N SER A 38 19.06 -0.51 -0.91
CA SER A 38 19.79 -0.32 0.36
C SER A 38 18.82 -0.07 1.50
N LYS A 39 19.21 -0.51 2.70
CA LYS A 39 18.38 -0.36 3.91
C LYS A 39 19.00 0.68 4.82
N SER A 40 18.26 1.75 5.12
CA SER A 40 18.70 2.82 6.02
C SER A 40 18.61 2.46 7.51
N GLY A 41 17.93 1.35 7.85
CA GLY A 41 17.71 0.98 9.27
C GLY A 41 16.89 2.01 10.05
N GLY A 42 16.04 2.80 9.37
CA GLY A 42 15.23 3.86 9.98
C GLY A 42 15.97 5.18 10.19
N ARG A 43 17.20 5.34 9.64
CA ARG A 43 17.98 6.58 9.68
C ARG A 43 17.58 7.50 8.52
N ASN A 44 17.64 8.80 8.78
CA ASN A 44 17.49 9.85 7.76
C ASN A 44 18.83 10.11 7.02
N ASN A 45 18.85 11.13 6.18
CA ASN A 45 20.05 11.54 5.44
C ASN A 45 21.20 12.04 6.34
N SER A 46 20.92 12.54 7.55
CA SER A 46 21.91 12.95 8.55
C SER A 46 22.30 11.85 9.53
N GLY A 47 21.83 10.59 9.33
CA GLY A 47 22.16 9.44 10.17
C GLY A 47 21.34 9.30 11.44
N HIS A 48 20.45 10.24 11.77
CA HIS A 48 19.60 10.18 12.94
C HIS A 48 18.45 9.18 12.75
N VAL A 49 18.10 8.44 13.81
CA VAL A 49 16.97 7.51 13.80
C VAL A 49 15.66 8.28 13.83
N THR A 50 14.94 8.30 12.71
CA THR A 50 13.63 8.95 12.57
C THR A 50 12.46 7.96 12.53
N ALA A 51 12.73 6.69 12.21
CA ALA A 51 11.76 5.61 12.24
C ALA A 51 12.29 4.44 13.06
N TRP A 52 11.79 4.30 14.30
CA TRP A 52 12.25 3.29 15.23
C TRP A 52 11.82 1.88 14.83
N HIS A 53 12.49 0.89 15.44
CA HIS A 53 12.18 -0.54 15.31
C HIS A 53 12.22 -1.04 13.86
N ARG A 54 13.10 -0.47 13.05
CA ARG A 54 13.38 -0.87 11.67
C ARG A 54 14.81 -1.34 11.53
N GLY A 55 15.02 -2.37 10.69
CA GLY A 55 16.36 -2.85 10.37
C GLY A 55 16.44 -4.36 10.17
N GLY A 56 17.53 -4.81 9.58
CA GLY A 56 17.72 -6.21 9.19
C GLY A 56 16.72 -6.67 8.12
N GLY A 57 16.29 -7.90 8.24
CA GLY A 57 15.36 -8.53 7.31
C GLY A 57 16.02 -9.02 6.02
N HIS A 58 15.28 -9.78 5.22
CA HIS A 58 15.76 -10.38 3.99
C HIS A 58 16.20 -9.32 2.96
N LYS A 59 17.28 -9.58 2.19
CA LYS A 59 17.72 -8.74 1.08
C LYS A 59 16.62 -8.64 0.02
N ARG A 60 16.37 -7.45 -0.51
CA ARG A 60 15.31 -7.21 -1.52
C ARG A 60 15.88 -6.40 -2.68
N ARG A 61 15.28 -6.59 -3.86
CA ARG A 61 15.42 -5.68 -4.99
C ARG A 61 14.14 -4.87 -5.13
N TYR A 62 14.26 -3.60 -5.48
CA TYR A 62 13.11 -2.77 -5.81
C TYR A 62 12.66 -3.09 -7.23
N ARG A 63 11.33 -3.15 -7.48
CA ARG A 63 10.74 -3.24 -8.81
C ARG A 63 10.30 -1.85 -9.24
N LEU A 64 10.74 -1.44 -10.43
CA LEU A 64 10.29 -0.20 -11.04
C LEU A 64 8.85 -0.40 -11.51
N ILE A 65 7.92 0.27 -10.83
CA ILE A 65 6.48 0.19 -11.15
C ILE A 65 6.08 1.47 -11.87
N ASP A 66 5.40 1.32 -12.99
CA ASP A 66 4.81 2.44 -13.70
C ASP A 66 3.53 2.92 -12.98
N PHE A 67 3.70 3.91 -12.11
CA PHE A 67 2.59 4.58 -11.44
C PHE A 67 1.98 5.69 -12.27
N LYS A 68 2.64 6.11 -13.35
CA LYS A 68 2.20 7.23 -14.18
C LYS A 68 1.35 6.80 -15.36
N ARG A 69 1.63 5.59 -15.89
CA ARG A 69 0.95 5.06 -17.09
C ARG A 69 1.07 6.02 -18.27
N THR A 70 2.30 6.45 -18.55
CA THR A 70 2.60 7.52 -19.53
C THR A 70 2.38 7.12 -20.99
N LYS A 71 2.43 5.82 -21.31
CA LYS A 71 2.14 5.33 -22.68
C LYS A 71 0.64 5.34 -22.94
N VAL A 72 0.17 6.45 -23.50
CA VAL A 72 -1.25 6.67 -23.81
C VAL A 72 -1.56 6.13 -25.21
N GLY A 73 -2.72 5.44 -25.34
CA GLY A 73 -3.21 4.92 -26.62
C GLY A 73 -2.55 3.63 -27.13
N ILE A 74 -1.52 3.14 -26.44
CA ILE A 74 -0.83 1.90 -26.83
C ILE A 74 -1.37 0.75 -25.98
N SER A 75 -1.81 -0.32 -26.62
CA SER A 75 -2.26 -1.53 -25.95
C SER A 75 -1.07 -2.32 -25.42
N ALA A 76 -1.25 -2.96 -24.27
CA ALA A 76 -0.27 -3.85 -23.68
C ALA A 76 -0.93 -5.17 -23.24
N THR A 77 -0.22 -6.27 -23.39
CA THR A 77 -0.69 -7.59 -22.95
C THR A 77 -0.05 -7.94 -21.62
N VAL A 78 -0.84 -8.48 -20.71
CA VAL A 78 -0.37 -8.98 -19.41
C VAL A 78 0.33 -10.32 -19.65
N GLU A 79 1.65 -10.39 -19.43
CA GLU A 79 2.39 -11.64 -19.53
C GLU A 79 2.17 -12.55 -18.32
N ARG A 80 2.30 -11.98 -17.14
CA ARG A 80 2.22 -12.74 -15.87
C ARG A 80 1.99 -11.83 -14.68
N ILE A 81 1.54 -12.45 -13.56
CA ILE A 81 1.37 -11.78 -12.27
C ILE A 81 2.47 -12.28 -11.33
N GLU A 82 3.17 -11.33 -10.68
CA GLU A 82 4.32 -11.60 -9.82
C GLU A 82 4.10 -11.14 -8.37
N TYR A 83 4.82 -11.80 -7.47
CA TYR A 83 4.97 -11.35 -6.08
C TYR A 83 6.05 -10.27 -5.97
N ASP A 84 5.73 -9.15 -5.31
CA ASP A 84 6.72 -8.13 -4.95
C ASP A 84 6.93 -8.09 -3.42
N PRO A 85 8.16 -8.32 -2.91
CA PRO A 85 8.45 -8.27 -1.48
C PRO A 85 8.40 -6.85 -0.89
N ASN A 86 8.32 -5.79 -1.71
CA ASN A 86 8.35 -4.41 -1.28
C ASN A 86 6.97 -3.82 -1.03
N ARG A 87 5.92 -4.51 -1.49
CA ARG A 87 4.53 -4.09 -1.33
C ARG A 87 3.62 -5.26 -1.01
N THR A 88 2.45 -4.96 -0.53
CA THR A 88 1.43 -5.98 -0.20
C THR A 88 0.62 -6.41 -1.40
N ALA A 89 0.47 -5.55 -2.41
CA ALA A 89 -0.18 -5.84 -3.68
C ALA A 89 0.71 -6.72 -4.57
N PHE A 90 0.08 -7.50 -5.45
CA PHE A 90 0.79 -8.14 -6.56
C PHE A 90 1.04 -7.15 -7.67
N ILE A 91 1.99 -7.47 -8.54
CA ILE A 91 2.35 -6.69 -9.72
C ILE A 91 2.11 -7.53 -10.96
N ALA A 92 1.78 -6.89 -12.07
CA ALA A 92 1.65 -7.52 -13.36
C ALA A 92 2.79 -7.03 -14.27
N LEU A 93 3.47 -7.95 -14.95
CA LEU A 93 4.35 -7.64 -16.05
C LEU A 93 3.50 -7.50 -17.29
N ILE A 94 3.60 -6.36 -17.94
CA ILE A 94 2.93 -6.07 -19.20
C ILE A 94 3.96 -5.82 -20.31
N THR A 95 3.63 -6.24 -21.51
CA THR A 95 4.42 -5.95 -22.73
C THR A 95 3.53 -5.17 -23.67
N TYR A 96 3.99 -3.97 -24.01
CA TYR A 96 3.32 -3.10 -24.98
C TYR A 96 3.50 -3.63 -26.40
N GLU A 97 2.64 -3.21 -27.33
CA GLU A 97 2.74 -3.60 -28.76
C GLU A 97 4.07 -3.18 -29.40
N ASP A 98 4.75 -2.18 -28.85
CA ASP A 98 6.09 -1.76 -29.26
C ASP A 98 7.23 -2.60 -28.68
N GLY A 99 6.92 -3.67 -27.92
CA GLY A 99 7.87 -4.60 -27.30
C GLY A 99 8.46 -4.11 -25.96
N GLU A 100 8.13 -2.89 -25.48
CA GLU A 100 8.60 -2.43 -24.18
C GLU A 100 7.85 -3.11 -23.05
N GLN A 101 8.60 -3.58 -22.04
CA GLN A 101 8.05 -4.19 -20.84
C GLN A 101 7.96 -3.19 -19.69
N SER A 102 6.90 -3.30 -18.89
CA SER A 102 6.72 -2.51 -17.68
C SER A 102 6.01 -3.29 -16.58
N TYR A 103 6.23 -2.91 -15.34
CA TYR A 103 5.44 -3.41 -14.20
C TYR A 103 4.32 -2.43 -13.85
N ILE A 104 3.12 -2.96 -13.63
CA ILE A 104 1.99 -2.21 -13.09
C ILE A 104 1.48 -2.86 -11.81
N LEU A 105 0.67 -2.14 -11.02
CA LEU A 105 -0.09 -2.77 -9.94
C LEU A 105 -1.14 -3.69 -10.56
N ALA A 106 -1.18 -4.94 -10.12
CA ALA A 106 -2.21 -5.87 -10.56
C ALA A 106 -3.52 -5.59 -9.83
N PRO A 107 -4.61 -5.24 -10.54
CA PRO A 107 -5.95 -5.21 -9.94
C PRO A 107 -6.48 -6.62 -9.71
N GLN A 108 -7.57 -6.72 -8.96
CA GLN A 108 -8.34 -7.95 -8.84
C GLN A 108 -8.89 -8.37 -10.20
N ARG A 109 -8.95 -9.68 -10.43
CA ARG A 109 -9.47 -10.30 -11.66
C ARG A 109 -8.64 -10.07 -12.92
N LEU A 110 -7.45 -9.46 -12.83
CA LEU A 110 -6.52 -9.39 -13.95
C LEU A 110 -5.83 -10.76 -14.08
N ALA A 111 -5.77 -11.28 -15.30
CA ALA A 111 -5.13 -12.56 -15.63
C ALA A 111 -4.01 -12.36 -16.68
N ALA A 112 -3.16 -13.37 -16.83
CA ALA A 112 -2.23 -13.43 -17.95
C ALA A 112 -3.01 -13.55 -19.28
N GLY A 113 -2.58 -12.83 -20.31
CA GLY A 113 -3.27 -12.73 -21.61
C GLY A 113 -4.26 -11.56 -21.71
N ASP A 114 -4.67 -10.94 -20.61
CA ASP A 114 -5.54 -9.76 -20.66
C ASP A 114 -4.83 -8.57 -21.32
N LYS A 115 -5.60 -7.77 -22.03
CA LYS A 115 -5.12 -6.52 -22.62
C LYS A 115 -5.42 -5.34 -21.70
N VAL A 116 -4.46 -4.44 -21.53
CA VAL A 116 -4.59 -3.22 -20.74
C VAL A 116 -4.10 -2.02 -21.55
N MET A 117 -4.78 -0.89 -21.39
CA MET A 117 -4.47 0.35 -22.10
C MET A 117 -4.57 1.54 -21.16
N SER A 118 -3.89 2.63 -21.48
CA SER A 118 -3.96 3.91 -20.79
C SER A 118 -4.46 4.99 -21.73
N GLY A 119 -5.28 5.92 -21.24
CA GLY A 119 -5.75 7.09 -21.99
C GLY A 119 -7.26 7.20 -22.10
N VAL A 120 -7.72 8.26 -22.76
CA VAL A 120 -9.16 8.61 -22.86
C VAL A 120 -9.96 7.54 -23.59
N GLY A 121 -9.37 6.88 -24.61
CA GLY A 121 -10.01 5.83 -25.39
C GLY A 121 -9.99 4.43 -24.77
N ALA A 122 -9.50 4.29 -23.55
CA ALA A 122 -9.45 2.98 -22.90
C ALA A 122 -10.83 2.57 -22.35
N ASP A 123 -11.20 1.30 -22.52
CA ASP A 123 -12.42 0.72 -21.95
C ASP A 123 -12.40 0.73 -20.42
N ILE A 124 -13.60 0.66 -19.81
CA ILE A 124 -13.76 0.56 -18.36
C ILE A 124 -13.55 -0.90 -17.91
N LYS A 125 -12.33 -1.40 -18.10
CA LYS A 125 -11.90 -2.76 -17.71
C LYS A 125 -10.83 -2.71 -16.63
N PRO A 126 -10.76 -3.69 -15.72
CA PRO A 126 -9.72 -3.74 -14.69
C PRO A 126 -8.31 -3.67 -15.30
N GLY A 127 -7.45 -2.78 -14.76
CA GLY A 127 -6.09 -2.58 -15.25
C GLY A 127 -5.92 -1.43 -16.24
N ASN A 128 -6.98 -0.98 -16.89
CA ASN A 128 -6.94 0.21 -17.72
C ASN A 128 -6.80 1.47 -16.87
N ALA A 129 -6.13 2.49 -17.41
CA ALA A 129 -5.92 3.75 -16.72
C ALA A 129 -6.52 4.90 -17.55
N LEU A 130 -7.36 5.71 -16.90
CA LEU A 130 -8.05 6.83 -17.54
C LEU A 130 -7.98 8.08 -16.65
N PRO A 131 -8.16 9.28 -17.25
CA PRO A 131 -8.47 10.47 -16.48
C PRO A 131 -9.78 10.30 -15.71
N LEU A 132 -9.86 10.81 -14.48
CA LEU A 132 -11.09 10.74 -13.66
C LEU A 132 -12.30 11.38 -14.34
N ALA A 133 -12.08 12.33 -15.26
CA ALA A 133 -13.11 12.92 -16.09
C ALA A 133 -13.87 11.90 -16.95
N ASN A 134 -13.19 10.85 -17.41
CA ASN A 134 -13.71 9.87 -18.35
C ASN A 134 -14.22 8.57 -17.70
N ILE A 135 -14.06 8.44 -16.39
CA ILE A 135 -14.48 7.24 -15.64
C ILE A 135 -15.92 7.42 -15.15
N PRO A 136 -16.86 6.49 -15.41
CA PRO A 136 -18.23 6.59 -14.92
C PRO A 136 -18.31 6.73 -13.39
N VAL A 137 -19.30 7.49 -12.91
CA VAL A 137 -19.59 7.60 -11.47
C VAL A 137 -20.00 6.23 -10.92
N GLY A 138 -19.59 5.95 -9.68
CA GLY A 138 -19.82 4.63 -9.04
C GLY A 138 -18.67 3.64 -9.25
N THR A 139 -17.80 3.86 -10.25
CA THR A 139 -16.67 2.96 -10.54
C THR A 139 -15.66 2.91 -9.41
N LEU A 140 -15.14 1.70 -9.16
CA LEU A 140 -14.02 1.49 -8.24
C LEU A 140 -12.70 1.69 -9.00
N VAL A 141 -11.82 2.49 -8.43
CA VAL A 141 -10.51 2.82 -8.99
C VAL A 141 -9.40 2.64 -7.97
N HIS A 142 -8.19 2.49 -8.45
CA HIS A 142 -6.97 2.45 -7.63
C HIS A 142 -5.85 3.25 -8.30
N ASN A 143 -4.69 3.32 -7.67
CA ASN A 143 -3.51 4.04 -8.20
C ASN A 143 -3.85 5.47 -8.66
N VAL A 144 -4.62 6.20 -7.84
CA VAL A 144 -5.13 7.53 -8.21
C VAL A 144 -4.08 8.60 -7.96
N GLU A 145 -3.91 9.49 -8.91
CA GLU A 145 -3.06 10.66 -8.79
C GLU A 145 -3.69 11.73 -7.89
N LEU A 146 -2.84 12.52 -7.24
CA LEU A 146 -3.25 13.74 -6.49
C LEU A 146 -3.00 15.03 -7.28
N LYS A 147 -2.08 14.97 -8.25
CA LYS A 147 -1.75 16.03 -9.20
C LYS A 147 -1.51 15.39 -10.56
N PRO A 148 -1.98 15.98 -11.65
CA PRO A 148 -1.78 15.44 -12.99
C PRO A 148 -0.29 15.18 -13.28
N GLY A 149 0.02 14.03 -13.85
CA GLY A 149 1.37 13.63 -14.27
C GLY A 149 2.34 13.27 -13.14
N LYS A 150 1.93 13.36 -11.87
CA LYS A 150 2.79 13.00 -10.73
C LYS A 150 2.90 11.49 -10.52
N GLY A 151 1.98 10.73 -11.05
CA GLY A 151 1.82 9.31 -10.80
C GLY A 151 0.90 9.00 -9.62
N GLY A 152 0.34 7.81 -9.61
CA GLY A 152 -0.63 7.38 -8.63
C GLY A 152 -0.06 7.35 -7.20
N GLN A 153 -0.81 7.89 -6.26
CA GLN A 153 -0.41 8.01 -4.84
C GLN A 153 -1.43 7.39 -3.89
N LEU A 154 -2.72 7.35 -4.26
CA LEU A 154 -3.79 6.81 -3.44
C LEU A 154 -4.16 5.39 -3.88
N ALA A 155 -4.63 4.57 -2.93
CA ALA A 155 -5.08 3.19 -3.13
C ALA A 155 -4.07 2.33 -3.92
N ARG A 156 -2.88 2.10 -3.34
CA ARG A 156 -1.82 1.25 -3.92
C ARG A 156 -1.53 -0.02 -3.12
N SER A 157 -2.07 -0.12 -1.92
CA SER A 157 -1.90 -1.29 -1.05
C SER A 157 -2.88 -2.40 -1.42
N ALA A 158 -2.57 -3.63 -1.01
CA ALA A 158 -3.42 -4.79 -1.23
C ALA A 158 -4.88 -4.56 -0.81
N GLY A 159 -5.81 -4.93 -1.67
CA GLY A 159 -7.25 -4.86 -1.42
C GLY A 159 -7.84 -3.45 -1.35
N THR A 160 -7.04 -2.39 -1.49
CA THR A 160 -7.56 -1.02 -1.44
C THR A 160 -8.19 -0.59 -2.75
N TYR A 161 -9.19 0.28 -2.63
CA TYR A 161 -9.89 0.90 -3.75
C TYR A 161 -10.39 2.29 -3.34
N ILE A 162 -10.81 3.05 -4.30
CA ILE A 162 -11.47 4.36 -4.15
C ILE A 162 -12.71 4.32 -5.00
N GLN A 163 -13.82 4.83 -4.51
CA GLN A 163 -15.04 4.97 -5.28
C GLN A 163 -15.16 6.39 -5.81
N LEU A 164 -15.38 6.54 -7.11
CA LEU A 164 -15.74 7.81 -7.73
C LEU A 164 -17.22 8.07 -7.43
N VAL A 165 -17.50 9.07 -6.60
CA VAL A 165 -18.86 9.37 -6.13
C VAL A 165 -19.55 10.38 -7.04
N GLY A 166 -18.80 11.31 -7.63
CA GLY A 166 -19.33 12.35 -8.50
C GLY A 166 -18.24 13.23 -9.07
N ARG A 167 -18.65 14.25 -9.81
CA ARG A 167 -17.78 15.30 -10.36
C ARG A 167 -18.45 16.66 -10.16
N ASP A 168 -17.66 17.65 -9.84
CA ASP A 168 -18.13 19.03 -9.72
C ASP A 168 -16.99 20.00 -10.05
N ARG A 169 -17.28 21.02 -10.84
CA ARG A 169 -16.39 22.16 -11.17
C ARG A 169 -14.95 21.76 -11.52
N GLY A 170 -14.78 20.73 -12.36
CA GLY A 170 -13.46 20.23 -12.78
C GLY A 170 -12.74 19.35 -11.75
N TYR A 171 -13.42 18.98 -10.67
CA TYR A 171 -12.93 18.03 -9.66
C TYR A 171 -13.74 16.74 -9.65
N ALA A 172 -13.07 15.64 -9.40
CA ALA A 172 -13.67 14.36 -9.07
C ALA A 172 -13.83 14.23 -7.54
N ILE A 173 -15.00 13.80 -7.10
CA ILE A 173 -15.33 13.54 -5.69
C ILE A 173 -15.02 12.06 -5.41
N LEU A 174 -14.03 11.82 -4.58
CA LEU A 174 -13.52 10.48 -4.30
C LEU A 174 -13.79 10.08 -2.85
N ARG A 175 -14.40 8.90 -2.67
CA ARG A 175 -14.58 8.26 -1.36
C ARG A 175 -13.47 7.22 -1.15
N LEU A 176 -12.59 7.48 -0.19
CA LEU A 176 -11.51 6.59 0.19
C LEU A 176 -12.01 5.44 1.08
N THR A 177 -11.24 4.35 1.17
CA THR A 177 -11.51 3.22 2.08
C THR A 177 -11.56 3.63 3.56
N SER A 178 -10.90 4.72 3.93
CA SER A 178 -10.97 5.30 5.29
C SER A 178 -12.30 5.99 5.61
N GLY A 179 -13.19 6.17 4.60
CA GLY A 179 -14.42 6.95 4.71
C GLY A 179 -14.24 8.45 4.47
N GLU A 180 -13.00 8.94 4.28
CA GLU A 180 -12.75 10.32 3.86
C GLU A 180 -13.28 10.55 2.46
N VAL A 181 -13.98 11.68 2.26
CA VAL A 181 -14.40 12.15 0.93
C VAL A 181 -13.58 13.39 0.60
N ARG A 182 -12.91 13.34 -0.57
CA ARG A 182 -12.05 14.41 -0.99
C ARG A 182 -12.17 14.74 -2.48
N LEU A 183 -11.77 15.94 -2.84
CA LEU A 183 -11.68 16.45 -4.18
C LEU A 183 -10.30 16.15 -4.77
N VAL A 184 -10.27 15.72 -6.03
CA VAL A 184 -9.05 15.57 -6.84
C VAL A 184 -9.37 16.13 -8.23
N ARG A 185 -8.41 16.79 -8.89
CA ARG A 185 -8.62 17.34 -10.22
C ARG A 185 -9.07 16.23 -11.18
N ALA A 186 -10.04 16.51 -12.02
CA ALA A 186 -10.63 15.54 -12.93
C ALA A 186 -9.64 15.04 -14.01
N GLU A 187 -8.60 15.81 -14.30
CA GLU A 187 -7.49 15.45 -15.21
C GLU A 187 -6.57 14.35 -14.63
N CYS A 188 -6.59 14.13 -13.30
CA CYS A 188 -5.74 13.12 -12.66
C CYS A 188 -6.07 11.73 -13.15
N MET A 189 -5.02 10.94 -13.42
CA MET A 189 -5.15 9.55 -13.85
C MET A 189 -5.54 8.63 -12.69
N ALA A 190 -6.31 7.60 -13.01
CA ALA A 190 -6.65 6.52 -12.11
C ALA A 190 -6.76 5.20 -12.88
N SER A 191 -6.42 4.08 -12.23
CA SER A 191 -6.59 2.75 -12.80
C SER A 191 -7.89 2.11 -12.34
N ILE A 192 -8.60 1.44 -13.23
CA ILE A 192 -9.89 0.81 -12.98
C ILE A 192 -9.72 -0.47 -12.13
N GLY A 193 -10.61 -0.66 -11.16
CA GLY A 193 -10.69 -1.84 -10.31
C GLY A 193 -10.09 -1.63 -8.91
N ALA A 194 -10.21 -2.64 -8.07
CA ALA A 194 -9.57 -2.72 -6.76
C ALA A 194 -8.21 -3.43 -6.86
N VAL A 195 -7.27 -3.09 -5.98
CA VAL A 195 -5.94 -3.72 -5.94
C VAL A 195 -6.05 -5.19 -5.51
N SER A 196 -5.23 -6.04 -6.08
CA SER A 196 -5.13 -7.47 -5.78
C SER A 196 -4.76 -7.79 -4.31
N ASN A 197 -4.78 -9.09 -3.97
CA ASN A 197 -4.35 -9.61 -2.67
C ASN A 197 -5.15 -9.10 -1.47
N GLN A 198 -6.48 -9.06 -1.60
CA GLN A 198 -7.39 -8.59 -0.54
C GLN A 198 -7.19 -9.32 0.79
N ASP A 199 -6.85 -10.62 0.76
CA ASP A 199 -6.65 -11.45 1.95
C ASP A 199 -5.36 -11.15 2.73
N GLN A 200 -4.53 -10.21 2.26
CA GLN A 200 -3.32 -9.79 2.96
C GLN A 200 -3.58 -9.31 4.40
N GLN A 201 -4.75 -8.73 4.68
CA GLN A 201 -5.15 -8.32 6.02
C GLN A 201 -5.41 -9.49 6.97
N ASN A 202 -5.75 -10.66 6.43
CA ASN A 202 -6.14 -11.86 7.18
C ASN A 202 -4.94 -12.77 7.53
N ILE A 203 -3.73 -12.41 7.13
CA ILE A 203 -2.52 -13.20 7.42
C ILE A 203 -2.18 -13.18 8.92
N LYS A 204 -1.71 -14.31 9.41
CA LYS A 204 -1.13 -14.45 10.75
C LYS A 204 0.29 -14.93 10.61
N ILE A 205 1.23 -14.17 11.16
CA ILE A 205 2.67 -14.38 10.96
C ILE A 205 3.20 -15.61 11.74
N GLY A 206 2.55 -16.00 12.82
CA GLY A 206 2.80 -17.21 13.59
C GLY A 206 3.99 -17.12 14.56
N LYS A 207 5.07 -16.42 14.26
CA LYS A 207 6.26 -16.28 15.11
C LYS A 207 6.96 -14.94 15.00
N ALA A 208 7.63 -14.51 16.09
CA ALA A 208 8.38 -13.24 16.13
C ALA A 208 9.54 -13.20 15.14
N GLY A 209 10.22 -14.32 14.89
CA GLY A 209 11.31 -14.41 13.91
C GLY A 209 10.89 -14.02 12.50
N ARG A 210 9.63 -14.28 12.11
CA ARG A 210 9.11 -13.86 10.80
C ARG A 210 8.99 -12.33 10.68
N ASN A 211 8.65 -11.64 11.77
CA ASN A 211 8.71 -10.16 11.82
C ASN A 211 10.15 -9.67 11.62
N ARG A 212 11.15 -10.36 12.19
CA ARG A 212 12.57 -10.05 11.98
C ARG A 212 12.96 -10.19 10.51
N TRP A 213 12.49 -11.22 9.81
CA TRP A 213 12.71 -11.41 8.39
C TRP A 213 12.10 -10.29 7.53
N LEU A 214 10.99 -9.70 8.00
CA LEU A 214 10.35 -8.56 7.35
C LEU A 214 11.03 -7.22 7.66
N GLY A 215 12.07 -7.21 8.50
CA GLY A 215 12.81 -6.00 8.89
C GLY A 215 12.18 -5.22 10.05
N LYS A 216 11.24 -5.83 10.77
CA LYS A 216 10.65 -5.26 11.98
C LYS A 216 11.45 -5.72 13.21
N ARG A 217 11.98 -4.77 13.97
CA ARG A 217 12.65 -5.04 15.25
C ARG A 217 11.63 -5.12 16.39
N PRO A 218 11.98 -5.78 17.50
CA PRO A 218 11.14 -5.79 18.71
C PRO A 218 10.82 -4.37 19.18
N HIS A 219 9.63 -4.20 19.72
CA HIS A 219 9.16 -2.94 20.30
C HIS A 219 8.82 -3.16 21.78
N VAL A 220 9.44 -2.36 22.64
CA VAL A 220 9.19 -2.35 24.08
C VAL A 220 8.04 -1.38 24.37
N ARG A 221 7.08 -1.81 25.17
CA ARG A 221 5.95 -0.96 25.60
C ARG A 221 6.43 0.04 26.64
N GLY A 222 5.92 1.28 26.62
CA GLY A 222 6.29 2.31 27.59
C GLY A 222 6.02 1.94 29.05
N VAL A 223 5.01 1.11 29.31
CA VAL A 223 4.66 0.63 30.67
C VAL A 223 5.76 -0.21 31.35
N VAL A 224 6.64 -0.86 30.55
CA VAL A 224 7.74 -1.68 31.08
C VAL A 224 9.08 -0.94 31.08
N MET A 225 9.06 0.35 30.83
CA MET A 225 10.22 1.24 30.92
C MET A 225 10.30 1.92 32.29
N ASN A 226 11.43 2.56 32.55
CA ASN A 226 11.59 3.38 33.75
C ASN A 226 10.84 4.73 33.60
N PRO A 227 10.51 5.44 34.70
CA PRO A 227 9.81 6.74 34.65
C PRO A 227 10.54 7.79 33.80
N ILE A 228 11.86 7.77 33.77
CA ILE A 228 12.68 8.69 32.97
C ILE A 228 12.54 8.43 31.46
N ASP A 229 12.26 7.18 31.05
CA ASP A 229 12.24 6.79 29.63
C ASP A 229 10.86 6.98 28.98
N HIS A 230 9.81 6.89 29.78
CA HIS A 230 8.44 7.00 29.28
C HIS A 230 7.46 7.47 30.34
N PRO A 231 6.48 8.36 30.02
CA PRO A 231 5.43 8.81 30.94
C PRO A 231 4.53 7.71 31.53
N HIS A 232 4.57 6.51 30.98
CA HIS A 232 3.89 5.31 31.51
C HIS A 232 4.81 4.38 32.26
N GLY A 233 6.07 4.74 32.43
CA GLY A 233 7.07 3.93 33.11
C GLY A 233 6.94 3.96 34.62
N GLY A 234 7.59 3.02 35.27
CA GLY A 234 7.63 2.87 36.72
C GLY A 234 6.61 1.88 37.26
N GLY A 235 6.63 1.75 38.60
CA GLY A 235 5.80 0.81 39.36
C GLY A 235 6.46 -0.57 39.55
N GLU A 236 5.86 -1.40 40.41
CA GLU A 236 6.28 -2.76 40.67
C GLU A 236 5.38 -3.79 39.98
N GLY A 237 5.96 -4.82 39.39
CA GLY A 237 5.23 -5.89 38.71
C GLY A 237 4.41 -5.44 37.51
N ARG A 238 3.14 -5.86 37.45
CA ARG A 238 2.20 -5.53 36.37
C ARG A 238 1.45 -4.25 36.70
N THR A 239 2.06 -3.11 36.52
CA THR A 239 1.41 -1.82 36.69
C THR A 239 0.61 -1.41 35.44
N SER A 240 -0.45 -0.63 35.65
CA SER A 240 -1.19 0.03 34.58
C SER A 240 -0.46 1.30 34.10
N GLY A 241 -0.89 1.88 32.98
CA GLY A 241 -0.28 3.12 32.48
C GLY A 241 -0.53 4.36 33.33
N GLY A 242 -1.44 4.30 34.32
CA GLY A 242 -1.72 5.33 35.31
C GLY A 242 -2.34 6.64 34.76
N ARG A 243 -2.44 6.79 33.44
CA ARG A 243 -2.93 8.00 32.76
C ARG A 243 -3.43 7.70 31.35
N HIS A 244 -4.01 8.69 30.68
CA HIS A 244 -4.34 8.55 29.26
C HIS A 244 -3.13 8.16 28.41
N PRO A 245 -3.31 7.30 27.39
CA PRO A 245 -2.21 6.88 26.53
C PRO A 245 -1.50 8.06 25.87
N VAL A 246 -0.20 8.16 26.10
CA VAL A 246 0.65 9.22 25.55
C VAL A 246 1.89 8.61 24.86
N THR A 247 2.53 9.42 24.02
CA THR A 247 3.83 9.12 23.43
C THR A 247 4.96 9.32 24.46
N PRO A 248 6.21 8.90 24.19
CA PRO A 248 7.36 9.21 25.05
C PRO A 248 7.53 10.71 25.35
N TRP A 249 7.05 11.57 24.47
CA TRP A 249 7.07 13.05 24.62
C TRP A 249 5.80 13.61 25.24
N GLY A 250 4.95 12.81 25.85
CA GLY A 250 3.73 13.25 26.53
C GLY A 250 2.56 13.62 25.64
N LYS A 251 2.66 13.47 24.32
CA LYS A 251 1.55 13.81 23.40
C LYS A 251 0.47 12.72 23.43
N PRO A 252 -0.84 13.08 23.55
CA PRO A 252 -1.93 12.11 23.49
C PRO A 252 -1.89 11.25 22.21
N THR A 253 -2.03 9.92 22.35
CA THR A 253 -2.02 8.98 21.24
C THR A 253 -3.40 8.65 20.71
N LYS A 254 -4.45 8.89 21.50
CA LYS A 254 -5.85 8.68 21.12
C LYS A 254 -6.58 10.02 21.00
N GLY A 255 -7.48 10.11 20.02
CA GLY A 255 -8.36 11.25 19.80
C GLY A 255 -7.71 12.52 19.21
N LYS A 256 -6.44 12.74 19.42
CA LYS A 256 -5.76 13.94 18.91
C LYS A 256 -5.60 13.89 17.39
N ARG A 257 -6.06 14.94 16.72
CA ARG A 257 -5.84 15.12 15.28
C ARG A 257 -4.38 15.49 15.03
N THR A 258 -3.66 14.65 14.27
CA THR A 258 -2.21 14.81 14.01
C THR A 258 -1.88 15.39 12.64
N ARG A 259 -2.88 15.62 11.76
CA ARG A 259 -2.65 16.22 10.45
C ARG A 259 -2.10 17.64 10.59
N SER A 260 -0.89 17.87 10.11
CA SER A 260 -0.19 19.15 10.13
C SER A 260 -0.42 19.98 8.86
N ASN A 261 -0.53 19.33 7.68
CA ASN A 261 -0.71 20.03 6.40
C ASN A 261 -2.13 20.60 6.28
N LYS A 262 -2.27 21.90 6.47
CA LYS A 262 -3.54 22.62 6.35
C LYS A 262 -3.83 23.09 4.92
N LYS A 263 -2.81 23.24 4.07
CA LYS A 263 -2.95 23.79 2.70
C LYS A 263 -3.94 23.01 1.84
N THR A 264 -4.07 21.70 2.06
CA THR A 264 -4.96 20.80 1.31
C THR A 264 -6.25 20.45 2.05
N ASP A 265 -6.55 21.09 3.19
CA ASP A 265 -7.81 20.85 3.93
C ASP A 265 -9.03 21.26 3.11
N ARG A 266 -8.93 22.31 2.28
CA ARG A 266 -9.99 22.74 1.34
C ARG A 266 -10.42 21.66 0.33
N LEU A 267 -9.57 20.66 0.10
CA LEU A 267 -9.87 19.52 -0.80
C LEU A 267 -10.53 18.35 -0.05
N ILE A 268 -10.76 18.45 1.26
CA ILE A 268 -11.43 17.43 2.07
C ILE A 268 -12.86 17.86 2.30
N VAL A 269 -13.82 17.23 1.61
CA VAL A 269 -15.26 17.50 1.75
C VAL A 269 -15.77 16.94 3.08
N ARG A 270 -15.39 15.68 3.38
CA ARG A 270 -15.77 15.02 4.63
C ARG A 270 -14.60 14.23 5.18
N ARG A 271 -14.24 14.47 6.43
CA ARG A 271 -13.20 13.69 7.12
C ARG A 271 -13.70 12.29 7.47
N ARG A 272 -12.76 11.36 7.65
CA ARG A 272 -13.08 10.03 8.22
C ARG A 272 -13.77 10.22 9.57
N LYS A 273 -14.70 9.32 9.89
CA LYS A 273 -15.24 9.24 11.26
C LYS A 273 -14.10 8.87 12.22
N PRO A 274 -14.08 9.38 13.45
CA PRO A 274 -13.08 9.03 14.46
C PRO A 274 -13.10 7.53 14.78
#